data_05d28567927dcec0d6eb022a1fb25185
#
_entry.id   05d28567927dcec0d6eb022a1fb25185
#
_cell.length_a   1.000
_cell.length_b   1.000
_cell.length_c   1.000
_cell.angle_alpha   90.00
_cell.angle_beta   90.00
_cell.angle_gamma   90.00
#
_symmetry.space_group_name_H-M   'P 1'
#
loop_
_entity.id
_entity.type
_entity.pdbx_description
1 polymer ?
#
loop_
_entity_poly.entity_id
_entity_poly.type
_entity_poly.pdbx_seq_one_letter_code
_entity_poly.pdbx_strand_id
1 'polypeptide(L)' 'MNAKFTAVVKQRGEWWIGWIEEVPGVNAQERTKPELLKSLREALLEALEFNREEARRAAEGD' A
#
# COMPACT_ATOMS: atom_id res chain seq x y z
N MET A 1 -2.51 -18.35 -6.51
CA MET A 1 -3.53 -17.31 -6.58
C MET A 1 -2.86 -15.96 -6.81
N ASN A 2 -3.25 -15.27 -7.86
CA ASN A 2 -2.67 -13.97 -8.19
C ASN A 2 -3.54 -12.85 -7.63
N ALA A 3 -2.99 -12.15 -6.66
CA ALA A 3 -3.64 -10.95 -6.15
C ALA A 3 -3.14 -9.77 -6.98
N LYS A 4 -4.07 -9.01 -7.52
CA LYS A 4 -3.75 -7.80 -8.27
C LYS A 4 -4.17 -6.59 -7.46
N PHE A 5 -3.28 -5.62 -7.42
CA PHE A 5 -3.55 -4.37 -6.71
C PHE A 5 -3.43 -3.21 -7.68
N THR A 6 -4.29 -2.25 -7.50
CA THR A 6 -4.37 -1.08 -8.36
C THR A 6 -3.78 0.13 -7.66
N ALA A 7 -2.75 0.70 -8.24
CA ALA A 7 -2.18 1.94 -7.75
C ALA A 7 -2.85 3.10 -8.48
N VAL A 8 -3.49 3.97 -7.72
CA VAL A 8 -4.06 5.21 -8.26
C VAL A 8 -3.07 6.31 -7.98
N VAL A 9 -2.63 7.00 -9.03
CA VAL A 9 -1.63 8.06 -8.90
C VAL A 9 -2.14 9.37 -9.46
N LYS A 10 -1.79 10.46 -8.78
CA LYS A 10 -2.15 11.81 -9.19
C LYS A 10 -0.96 12.72 -8.98
N GLN A 11 -0.84 13.72 -9.82
CA GLN A 11 0.13 14.78 -9.62
C GLN A 11 -0.59 15.99 -9.04
N ARG A 12 -0.04 16.50 -7.96
CA ARG A 12 -0.60 17.69 -7.32
C ARG A 12 0.54 18.67 -7.07
N GLY A 13 0.66 19.67 -7.93
CA GLY A 13 1.79 20.59 -7.87
C GLY A 13 3.08 19.86 -8.11
N GLU A 14 4.02 19.99 -7.18
CA GLU A 14 5.32 19.32 -7.26
C GLU A 14 5.31 17.92 -6.69
N TRP A 15 4.17 17.47 -6.19
CA TRP A 15 4.07 16.18 -5.52
C TRP A 15 3.33 15.17 -6.37
N TRP A 16 3.79 13.93 -6.29
CA TRP A 16 3.06 12.79 -6.81
C TRP A 16 2.46 12.08 -5.60
N ILE A 17 1.15 11.91 -5.61
CA ILE A 17 0.44 11.23 -4.54
C ILE A 17 -0.26 10.01 -5.08
N GLY A 18 -0.46 9.02 -4.23
CA GLY A 18 -1.12 7.82 -4.69
C GLY A 18 -1.56 6.93 -3.54
N TRP A 19 -2.35 5.96 -3.89
CA TRP A 19 -2.86 4.98 -2.92
C TRP A 19 -3.16 3.67 -3.63
N ILE A 20 -3.34 2.63 -2.84
CA ILE A 20 -3.73 1.32 -3.35
C ILE A 20 -5.22 1.17 -3.14
N GLU A 21 -5.95 1.04 -4.23
CA GLU A 21 -7.41 1.05 -4.21
C GLU A 21 -8.00 -0.05 -3.35
N GLU A 22 -7.43 -1.25 -3.40
CA GLU A 22 -7.96 -2.41 -2.70
C GLU A 22 -7.58 -2.50 -1.23
N VAL A 23 -6.61 -1.71 -0.80
CA VAL A 23 -6.12 -1.78 0.58
C VAL A 23 -6.18 -0.40 1.22
N PRO A 24 -7.22 -0.11 1.99
CA PRO A 24 -7.35 1.19 2.65
C PRO A 24 -6.15 1.49 3.55
N GLY A 25 -5.74 2.73 3.54
CA GLY A 25 -4.62 3.17 4.37
C GLY A 25 -3.25 3.08 3.72
N VAL A 26 -3.14 2.41 2.58
CA VAL A 26 -1.87 2.37 1.86
C VAL A 26 -1.82 3.56 0.92
N ASN A 27 -1.04 4.56 1.28
CA ASN A 27 -0.87 5.77 0.48
C ASN A 27 0.55 6.28 0.62
N ALA A 28 0.96 7.13 -0.30
CA ALA A 28 2.30 7.70 -0.29
C ALA A 28 2.33 9.00 -1.06
N GLN A 29 3.38 9.76 -0.86
CA GLN A 29 3.60 11.05 -1.50
C GLN A 29 5.10 11.18 -1.75
N GLU A 30 5.47 11.41 -3.00
CA GLU A 30 6.87 11.54 -3.39
C GLU A 30 7.03 12.62 -4.46
N ARG A 31 8.27 12.98 -4.73
CA ARG A 31 8.58 14.03 -5.71
C ARG A 31 8.51 13.54 -7.15
N THR A 32 8.69 12.25 -7.36
CA THR A 32 8.65 11.67 -8.71
C THR A 32 7.73 10.47 -8.73
N LYS A 33 7.22 10.15 -9.90
CA LYS A 33 6.32 9.00 -10.06
C LYS A 33 7.03 7.67 -9.78
N PRO A 34 8.25 7.43 -10.26
CA PRO A 34 8.95 6.18 -9.93
C PRO A 34 9.15 5.99 -8.42
N GLU A 35 9.48 7.08 -7.71
CA GLU A 35 9.64 7.01 -6.27
C GLU A 35 8.29 6.71 -5.59
N LEU A 36 7.22 7.31 -6.10
CA LEU A 36 5.89 7.07 -5.57
C LEU A 36 5.51 5.60 -5.71
N LEU A 37 5.72 5.01 -6.87
CA LEU A 37 5.38 3.61 -7.10
C LEU A 37 6.19 2.69 -6.19
N LYS A 38 7.46 3.03 -5.97
CA LYS A 38 8.29 2.26 -5.04
C LYS A 38 7.75 2.35 -3.61
N SER A 39 7.42 3.57 -3.18
CA SER A 39 6.89 3.79 -1.82
C SER A 39 5.56 3.09 -1.62
N LEU A 40 4.69 3.12 -2.62
CA LEU A 40 3.41 2.44 -2.54
C LEU A 40 3.59 0.92 -2.43
N ARG A 41 4.53 0.39 -3.20
CA ARG A 41 4.81 -1.04 -3.15
C ARG A 41 5.31 -1.46 -1.77
N GLU A 42 6.23 -0.69 -1.21
CA GLU A 42 6.76 -0.97 0.12
C GLU A 42 5.67 -0.88 1.19
N ALA A 43 4.85 0.16 1.12
CA ALA A 43 3.76 0.34 2.06
C ALA A 43 2.74 -0.79 1.95
N LEU A 44 2.45 -1.24 0.72
CA LEU A 44 1.53 -2.33 0.49
C LEU A 44 2.05 -3.63 1.11
N LEU A 45 3.34 -3.92 0.89
CA LEU A 45 3.93 -5.13 1.44
C LEU A 45 3.88 -5.13 2.97
N GLU A 46 4.15 -3.98 3.58
CA GLU A 46 4.06 -3.84 5.02
C GLU A 46 2.63 -4.04 5.53
N ALA A 47 1.65 -3.47 4.83
CA ALA A 47 0.26 -3.60 5.21
C ALA A 47 -0.22 -5.04 5.12
N LEU A 48 0.18 -5.75 4.06
CA LEU A 48 -0.19 -7.14 3.89
C LEU A 48 0.43 -8.03 4.97
N GLU A 49 1.67 -7.74 5.34
CA GLU A 49 2.35 -8.48 6.40
C GLU A 49 1.67 -8.23 7.74
N PHE A 50 1.33 -6.99 8.02
CA PHE A 50 0.62 -6.63 9.25
C PHE A 50 -0.72 -7.36 9.32
N ASN A 51 -1.48 -7.36 8.24
CA ASN A 51 -2.79 -8.01 8.20
C ASN A 51 -2.67 -9.51 8.40
N ARG A 52 -1.61 -10.12 7.87
CA ARG A 52 -1.37 -11.55 8.05
C ARG A 52 -1.10 -11.87 9.52
N GLU A 53 -0.30 -11.06 10.18
CA GLU A 53 -0.01 -11.25 11.60
C GLU A 53 -1.26 -11.10 12.46
N GLU A 54 -2.09 -10.10 12.15
CA GLU A 54 -3.34 -9.88 12.86
C GLU A 54 -4.27 -11.09 12.73
N ALA A 55 -4.39 -11.60 11.50
CA ALA A 55 -5.25 -12.77 11.25
C ALA A 55 -4.74 -13.99 12.01
N ARG A 56 -3.42 -14.17 12.03
CA ARG A 56 -2.82 -15.30 12.75
C ARG A 56 -3.06 -15.19 14.25
N ARG A 57 -2.86 -14.01 14.81
CA ARG A 57 -3.10 -13.77 16.23
C ARG A 57 -4.55 -14.02 16.61
N ALA A 58 -5.45 -13.55 15.76
CA ALA A 58 -6.88 -13.77 15.99
C ALA A 58 -7.23 -15.26 16.01
N ALA A 59 -6.59 -16.03 15.14
CA ALA A 59 -6.81 -17.48 15.08
C ALA A 59 -6.21 -18.20 16.28
N GLU A 60 -5.12 -17.67 16.84
CA GLU A 60 -4.46 -18.27 18.00
C GLU A 60 -5.04 -17.79 19.32
N GLY A 61 -5.68 -16.65 19.28
CA GLY A 61 -5.99 -15.87 20.45
C GLY A 61 -7.04 -16.43 21.40
N ASP A 62 -7.63 -17.53 21.07
CA ASP A 62 -8.58 -18.17 21.96
C ASP A 62 -8.75 -19.60 21.65
#